data_16cfd0cbbbea5d0a3983594dd8fd3265
#
_entry.id   16cfd0cbbbea5d0a3983594dd8fd3265
#
_cell.length_a   1.000
_cell.length_b   1.000
_cell.length_c   1.000
_cell.angle_alpha   90.00
_cell.angle_beta   90.00
_cell.angle_gamma   90.00
#
_symmetry.space_group_name_H-M   'P 1'
#
loop_
_entity.id
_entity.type
_entity.pdbx_description
1 polymer ?
#
loop_
_entity_poly.entity_id
_entity_poly.type
_entity_poly.pdbx_seq_one_letter_code
_entity_poly.pdbx_strand_id
1 'polypeptide(L)'
;MKKITFILIALVTFSVSAQKKKNGVVYDKHPGIDLIDSYNKAMADGDIEKAASMLHDDVSWYDGNTNDTKWGGKQSILNNIRWFKNYFDYVSFDHSNGAYPDAIEYKKDGNWVQSWVNVYGVHKNTGVELDHPVLRLYQLNNESSMITGIIEYSNKLNFDMIRNAQTDRENGKVYNSHKNINTTRKFMYSFLNNDFDRAYSFWHKDAVLRNINLDWGTSLTLEQAIEGNAQLLKNFKLYAIDEIGYPDYIEYDYRNSKNVLSWWMMKFIRKSDDKKIDVPLHHSFDFDDDGKIISSWSYWNASLLE
;
A
#
# COMPACT_ATOMS: atom_id res chain seq x y z
N MET A 1 -45.40 -42.24 38.53
CA MET A 1 -44.68 -41.04 39.01
C MET A 1 -43.17 -41.31 39.28
N LYS A 2 -42.75 -42.38 39.94
CA LYS A 2 -41.31 -42.66 40.22
C LYS A 2 -40.42 -42.80 38.97
N LYS A 3 -40.92 -43.32 37.83
CA LYS A 3 -40.12 -43.50 36.58
C LYS A 3 -39.87 -42.16 35.85
N ILE A 4 -40.78 -41.20 35.95
CA ILE A 4 -40.64 -39.85 35.31
C ILE A 4 -39.59 -39.04 36.07
N THR A 5 -39.53 -39.15 37.41
CA THR A 5 -38.56 -38.49 38.26
C THR A 5 -37.12 -38.93 37.97
N PHE A 6 -36.89 -40.23 37.68
CA PHE A 6 -35.59 -40.75 37.32
C PHE A 6 -35.08 -40.26 35.97
N ILE A 7 -36.02 -40.12 35.01
CA ILE A 7 -35.66 -39.61 33.64
C ILE A 7 -35.32 -38.13 33.72
N LEU A 8 -36.02 -37.32 34.53
CA LEU A 8 -35.69 -35.89 34.73
C LEU A 8 -34.34 -35.69 35.43
N ILE A 9 -34.02 -36.52 36.44
CA ILE A 9 -32.70 -36.45 37.10
C ILE A 9 -31.57 -36.89 36.14
N ALA A 10 -31.78 -37.89 35.33
CA ALA A 10 -30.79 -38.30 34.28
C ALA A 10 -30.58 -37.20 33.24
N LEU A 11 -31.64 -36.51 32.77
CA LEU A 11 -31.53 -35.41 31.83
C LEU A 11 -30.78 -34.19 32.42
N VAL A 12 -30.99 -33.87 33.70
CA VAL A 12 -30.25 -32.79 34.37
C VAL A 12 -28.79 -33.11 34.56
N THR A 13 -28.44 -34.39 34.89
CA THR A 13 -27.03 -34.82 35.02
C THR A 13 -26.31 -34.83 33.68
N PHE A 14 -26.99 -35.18 32.57
CA PHE A 14 -26.40 -35.07 31.21
C PHE A 14 -26.21 -33.62 30.78
N SER A 15 -27.09 -32.70 31.16
CA SER A 15 -26.95 -31.28 30.85
C SER A 15 -25.77 -30.62 31.57
N VAL A 16 -25.46 -31.03 32.78
CA VAL A 16 -24.29 -30.56 33.56
C VAL A 16 -22.98 -31.08 33.02
N SER A 17 -22.96 -32.30 32.44
CA SER A 17 -21.76 -32.88 31.82
C SER A 17 -21.42 -32.28 30.44
N ALA A 18 -22.37 -31.56 29.80
CA ALA A 18 -22.20 -30.94 28.49
C ALA A 18 -21.64 -29.52 28.56
N GLN A 19 -21.40 -28.93 29.71
CA GLN A 19 -20.69 -27.65 29.80
C GLN A 19 -19.24 -27.85 29.35
N LYS A 20 -18.91 -27.33 28.14
CA LYS A 20 -17.55 -27.26 27.65
C LYS A 20 -16.67 -26.64 28.75
N LYS A 21 -15.65 -27.35 29.21
CA LYS A 21 -14.68 -26.82 30.17
C LYS A 21 -14.03 -25.59 29.57
N LYS A 22 -14.28 -24.41 30.16
CA LYS A 22 -13.63 -23.16 29.74
C LYS A 22 -12.14 -23.30 29.99
N ASN A 23 -11.32 -23.00 28.95
CA ASN A 23 -9.86 -23.04 29.06
C ASN A 23 -9.24 -21.71 29.54
N GLY A 24 -10.00 -20.62 29.56
CA GLY A 24 -9.52 -19.31 29.99
C GLY A 24 -10.62 -18.24 29.91
N VAL A 25 -10.24 -17.01 30.13
CA VAL A 25 -11.09 -15.80 30.04
C VAL A 25 -10.41 -14.79 29.16
N VAL A 26 -11.18 -14.07 28.34
CA VAL A 26 -10.74 -12.94 27.51
C VAL A 26 -11.23 -11.65 28.12
N TYR A 27 -10.38 -10.64 28.14
CA TYR A 27 -10.64 -9.32 28.70
C TYR A 27 -10.33 -8.24 27.67
N ASP A 28 -11.21 -7.24 27.56
CA ASP A 28 -11.01 -5.99 26.82
C ASP A 28 -10.37 -4.88 27.68
N LYS A 29 -10.28 -5.10 28.99
CA LYS A 29 -9.60 -4.24 29.97
C LYS A 29 -8.81 -5.11 30.94
N HIS A 30 -7.52 -4.93 30.97
CA HIS A 30 -6.63 -5.77 31.75
C HIS A 30 -5.27 -5.08 31.97
N PRO A 31 -4.60 -5.21 33.12
CA PRO A 31 -3.29 -4.60 33.37
C PRO A 31 -2.23 -4.97 32.32
N GLY A 32 -2.32 -6.17 31.75
CA GLY A 32 -1.45 -6.59 30.65
C GLY A 32 -1.62 -5.75 29.37
N ILE A 33 -2.84 -5.27 29.07
CA ILE A 33 -3.08 -4.38 27.93
C ILE A 33 -2.38 -3.03 28.19
N ASP A 34 -2.55 -2.45 29.38
CA ASP A 34 -1.91 -1.20 29.77
C ASP A 34 -0.37 -1.31 29.73
N LEU A 35 0.18 -2.48 30.09
CA LEU A 35 1.61 -2.79 29.96
C LEU A 35 2.05 -2.74 28.50
N ILE A 36 1.30 -3.42 27.61
CA ILE A 36 1.64 -3.46 26.18
C ILE A 36 1.52 -2.08 25.52
N ASP A 37 0.52 -1.30 25.86
CA ASP A 37 0.37 0.07 25.35
C ASP A 37 1.54 0.95 25.80
N SER A 38 1.95 0.81 27.05
CA SER A 38 3.12 1.50 27.60
C SER A 38 4.42 1.06 26.91
N TYR A 39 4.53 -0.22 26.58
CA TYR A 39 5.67 -0.79 25.86
C TYR A 39 5.71 -0.30 24.40
N ASN A 40 4.58 -0.32 23.67
CA ASN A 40 4.49 0.19 22.30
C ASN A 40 4.86 1.68 22.25
N LYS A 41 4.39 2.47 23.24
CA LYS A 41 4.78 3.87 23.37
C LYS A 41 6.29 4.03 23.61
N ALA A 42 6.88 3.26 24.51
CA ALA A 42 8.32 3.30 24.76
C ALA A 42 9.14 2.92 23.52
N MET A 43 8.64 1.96 22.71
CA MET A 43 9.24 1.62 21.43
C MET A 43 9.20 2.80 20.45
N ALA A 44 8.04 3.46 20.32
CA ALA A 44 7.87 4.61 19.43
C ALA A 44 8.75 5.79 19.83
N ASP A 45 8.79 6.10 21.13
CA ASP A 45 9.62 7.18 21.69
C ASP A 45 11.14 6.84 21.66
N GLY A 46 11.49 5.58 21.38
CA GLY A 46 12.87 5.09 21.47
C GLY A 46 13.42 5.13 22.89
N ASP A 47 12.55 5.00 23.89
CA ASP A 47 12.91 4.95 25.31
C ASP A 47 13.34 3.53 25.70
N ILE A 48 14.64 3.28 25.52
CA ILE A 48 15.24 1.96 25.72
C ILE A 48 15.15 1.50 27.18
N GLU A 49 15.34 2.43 28.14
CA GLU A 49 15.31 2.10 29.57
C GLU A 49 13.89 1.69 30.01
N LYS A 50 12.90 2.46 29.61
CA LYS A 50 11.51 2.18 29.89
C LYS A 50 11.05 0.87 29.22
N ALA A 51 11.41 0.64 27.98
CA ALA A 51 11.12 -0.63 27.30
C ALA A 51 11.80 -1.80 28.01
N ALA A 52 13.07 -1.66 28.38
CA ALA A 52 13.83 -2.71 29.10
C ALA A 52 13.24 -3.07 30.45
N SER A 53 12.65 -2.09 31.18
CA SER A 53 12.01 -2.33 32.47
C SER A 53 10.73 -3.19 32.39
N MET A 54 10.09 -3.24 31.22
CA MET A 54 8.88 -4.04 30.96
C MET A 54 9.20 -5.44 30.40
N LEU A 55 10.46 -5.72 30.07
CA LEU A 55 10.89 -7.02 29.53
C LEU A 55 11.56 -7.86 30.62
N HIS A 56 11.11 -9.11 30.79
CA HIS A 56 11.80 -10.07 31.65
C HIS A 56 13.22 -10.35 31.11
N ASP A 57 14.15 -10.72 31.97
CA ASP A 57 15.55 -10.95 31.53
C ASP A 57 15.66 -12.13 30.57
N ASP A 58 14.84 -13.17 30.76
CA ASP A 58 14.78 -14.38 29.91
C ASP A 58 13.75 -14.26 28.78
N VAL A 59 13.27 -13.05 28.43
CA VAL A 59 12.29 -12.85 27.35
C VAL A 59 12.79 -13.43 26.04
N SER A 60 11.88 -14.07 25.31
CA SER A 60 12.17 -14.63 23.98
C SER A 60 11.33 -13.97 22.90
N TRP A 61 11.93 -13.72 21.72
CA TRP A 61 11.28 -13.12 20.56
C TRP A 61 11.33 -14.06 19.37
N TYR A 62 10.17 -14.38 18.80
CA TYR A 62 9.98 -15.34 17.72
C TYR A 62 9.35 -14.73 16.48
N ASP A 63 9.75 -15.22 15.30
CA ASP A 63 9.08 -15.00 14.03
C ASP A 63 7.85 -15.91 13.92
N GLY A 64 6.66 -15.35 13.98
CA GLY A 64 5.39 -16.09 13.85
C GLY A 64 5.12 -16.62 12.43
N ASN A 65 5.82 -16.11 11.41
CA ASN A 65 5.65 -16.56 10.03
C ASN A 65 6.45 -17.82 9.69
N THR A 66 7.28 -18.30 10.60
CA THR A 66 8.11 -19.49 10.42
C THR A 66 8.00 -20.44 11.62
N ASN A 67 8.27 -21.73 11.41
CA ASN A 67 8.28 -22.68 12.50
C ASN A 67 9.55 -22.49 13.36
N ASP A 68 9.33 -22.13 14.63
CA ASP A 68 10.33 -22.09 15.69
C ASP A 68 11.57 -21.20 15.46
N THR A 69 11.46 -20.17 14.60
CA THR A 69 12.58 -19.25 14.42
C THR A 69 12.62 -18.23 15.55
N LYS A 70 13.54 -18.43 16.48
CA LYS A 70 13.85 -17.45 17.54
C LYS A 70 14.75 -16.33 16.97
N TRP A 71 14.25 -15.10 16.99
CA TRP A 71 15.06 -13.94 16.61
C TRP A 71 16.03 -13.50 17.70
N GLY A 72 15.72 -13.81 18.96
CA GLY A 72 16.61 -13.52 20.06
C GLY A 72 15.92 -13.36 21.41
N GLY A 73 16.62 -12.75 22.33
CA GLY A 73 16.14 -12.38 23.66
C GLY A 73 16.11 -10.88 23.86
N LYS A 74 16.14 -10.44 25.14
CA LYS A 74 16.04 -9.04 25.57
C LYS A 74 16.95 -8.10 24.77
N GLN A 75 18.21 -8.45 24.58
CA GLN A 75 19.15 -7.59 23.86
C GLN A 75 18.77 -7.40 22.38
N SER A 76 18.28 -8.44 21.72
CA SER A 76 17.82 -8.35 20.32
C SER A 76 16.62 -7.42 20.17
N ILE A 77 15.68 -7.49 21.12
CA ILE A 77 14.51 -6.59 21.17
C ILE A 77 14.96 -5.15 21.36
N LEU A 78 15.84 -4.90 22.33
CA LEU A 78 16.36 -3.54 22.57
C LEU A 78 17.17 -3.00 21.39
N ASN A 79 17.90 -3.85 20.67
CA ASN A 79 18.59 -3.47 19.45
C ASN A 79 17.61 -3.10 18.33
N ASN A 80 16.49 -3.79 18.21
CA ASN A 80 15.44 -3.42 17.27
C ASN A 80 14.85 -2.05 17.58
N ILE A 81 14.59 -1.73 18.87
CA ILE A 81 14.13 -0.40 19.27
C ILE A 81 15.17 0.68 18.94
N ARG A 82 16.46 0.41 19.21
CA ARG A 82 17.55 1.32 18.82
C ARG A 82 17.61 1.52 17.31
N TRP A 83 17.36 0.48 16.54
CA TRP A 83 17.34 0.55 15.08
C TRP A 83 16.23 1.49 14.59
N PHE A 84 15.00 1.36 15.09
CA PHE A 84 13.92 2.32 14.77
C PHE A 84 14.32 3.74 15.16
N LYS A 85 14.77 3.97 16.38
CA LYS A 85 15.20 5.29 16.88
C LYS A 85 16.27 5.94 15.99
N ASN A 86 17.26 5.18 15.57
CA ASN A 86 18.41 5.71 14.85
C ASN A 86 18.13 5.93 13.37
N TYR A 87 17.33 5.07 12.75
CA TYR A 87 17.17 5.02 11.31
C TYR A 87 15.80 5.47 10.80
N PHE A 88 14.84 5.76 11.68
CA PHE A 88 13.52 6.23 11.28
C PHE A 88 13.13 7.54 11.94
N ASP A 89 12.37 8.35 11.20
CA ASP A 89 11.59 9.48 11.67
C ASP A 89 10.12 9.07 11.79
N TYR A 90 9.35 9.81 12.61
CA TYR A 90 7.90 9.67 12.76
C TYR A 90 7.44 8.27 13.21
N VAL A 91 8.24 7.58 14.01
CA VAL A 91 7.92 6.21 14.44
C VAL A 91 6.66 6.19 15.28
N SER A 92 5.71 5.33 14.92
CA SER A 92 4.55 5.00 15.75
C SER A 92 4.21 3.52 15.71
N PHE A 93 3.53 3.06 16.78
CA PHE A 93 2.96 1.73 16.94
C PHE A 93 1.53 1.90 17.43
N ASP A 94 0.67 2.38 16.55
CA ASP A 94 -0.72 2.70 16.88
C ASP A 94 -1.61 1.47 16.64
N HIS A 95 -2.69 1.35 17.41
CA HIS A 95 -3.64 0.27 17.17
C HIS A 95 -4.20 0.33 15.74
N SER A 96 -4.24 -0.83 15.09
CA SER A 96 -4.82 -0.96 13.75
C SER A 96 -6.30 -0.57 13.78
N ASN A 97 -6.75 0.15 12.75
CA ASN A 97 -8.11 0.64 12.68
C ASN A 97 -9.13 -0.53 12.72
N GLY A 98 -10.09 -0.46 13.64
CA GLY A 98 -11.10 -1.51 13.85
C GLY A 98 -10.61 -2.72 14.66
N ALA A 99 -9.37 -2.70 15.18
CA ALA A 99 -8.85 -3.71 16.10
C ALA A 99 -8.52 -3.10 17.46
N TYR A 100 -8.62 -3.90 18.50
CA TYR A 100 -8.24 -3.54 19.86
C TYR A 100 -7.49 -4.72 20.51
N PRO A 101 -6.62 -4.47 21.50
CA PRO A 101 -5.91 -5.55 22.16
C PRO A 101 -6.83 -6.37 23.05
N ASP A 102 -6.62 -7.68 23.05
CA ASP A 102 -7.28 -8.63 23.92
C ASP A 102 -6.28 -9.24 24.91
N ALA A 103 -6.63 -9.27 26.18
CA ALA A 103 -5.89 -10.07 27.16
C ALA A 103 -6.58 -11.41 27.38
N ILE A 104 -5.81 -12.48 27.46
CA ILE A 104 -6.30 -13.84 27.66
C ILE A 104 -5.57 -14.46 28.85
N GLU A 105 -6.33 -14.81 29.88
CA GLU A 105 -5.85 -15.63 31.01
C GLU A 105 -6.21 -17.09 30.75
N TYR A 106 -5.22 -17.90 30.37
CA TYR A 106 -5.39 -19.34 30.24
C TYR A 106 -5.25 -20.05 31.58
N LYS A 107 -6.01 -21.11 31.80
CA LYS A 107 -5.96 -21.87 33.05
C LYS A 107 -4.60 -22.52 33.33
N LYS A 108 -3.84 -22.84 32.29
CA LYS A 108 -2.58 -23.58 32.39
C LYS A 108 -1.43 -22.93 31.63
N ASP A 109 -1.74 -22.10 30.62
CA ASP A 109 -0.75 -21.63 29.65
C ASP A 109 -0.38 -20.14 29.86
N GLY A 110 -0.71 -19.59 31.04
CA GLY A 110 -0.33 -18.25 31.47
C GLY A 110 -1.17 -17.13 30.86
N ASN A 111 -0.69 -15.92 31.01
CA ASN A 111 -1.35 -14.69 30.58
C ASN A 111 -0.77 -14.20 29.26
N TRP A 112 -1.64 -13.85 28.33
CA TRP A 112 -1.28 -13.39 26.99
C TRP A 112 -2.02 -12.12 26.63
N VAL A 113 -1.37 -11.26 25.83
CA VAL A 113 -2.03 -10.14 25.15
C VAL A 113 -1.82 -10.28 23.65
N GLN A 114 -2.92 -10.21 22.89
CA GLN A 114 -2.91 -10.11 21.44
C GLN A 114 -3.04 -8.64 21.07
N SER A 115 -2.12 -8.12 20.28
CA SER A 115 -2.10 -6.72 19.89
C SER A 115 -1.90 -6.59 18.37
N TRP A 116 -2.83 -5.89 17.73
CA TRP A 116 -2.75 -5.50 16.32
C TRP A 116 -2.36 -4.03 16.27
N VAL A 117 -1.16 -3.75 15.79
CA VAL A 117 -0.66 -2.39 15.64
C VAL A 117 -0.33 -2.11 14.18
N ASN A 118 -0.50 -0.88 13.75
CA ASN A 118 0.10 -0.37 12.54
C ASN A 118 1.48 0.18 12.89
N VAL A 119 2.52 -0.36 12.27
CA VAL A 119 3.89 0.14 12.42
C VAL A 119 4.12 1.18 11.35
N TYR A 120 4.36 2.41 11.76
CA TYR A 120 4.65 3.52 10.89
C TYR A 120 6.05 4.08 11.15
N GLY A 121 6.69 4.58 10.10
CA GLY A 121 7.95 5.31 10.17
C GLY A 121 8.53 5.57 8.79
N VAL A 122 9.37 6.60 8.66
CA VAL A 122 10.07 6.94 7.41
C VAL A 122 11.57 6.73 7.61
N HIS A 123 12.18 5.89 6.78
CA HIS A 123 13.60 5.58 6.89
C HIS A 123 14.44 6.79 6.49
N LYS A 124 15.28 7.31 7.40
CA LYS A 124 16.00 8.58 7.28
C LYS A 124 16.86 8.71 6.03
N ASN A 125 17.55 7.64 5.67
CA ASN A 125 18.50 7.70 4.55
C ASN A 125 17.87 7.51 3.18
N THR A 126 16.75 6.76 3.10
CA THR A 126 16.13 6.40 1.81
C THR A 126 14.78 7.05 1.57
N GLY A 127 14.14 7.60 2.62
CA GLY A 127 12.77 8.10 2.54
C GLY A 127 11.70 7.01 2.35
N VAL A 128 12.08 5.73 2.40
CA VAL A 128 11.12 4.63 2.30
C VAL A 128 10.22 4.63 3.53
N GLU A 129 8.91 4.66 3.28
CA GLU A 129 7.88 4.60 4.31
C GLU A 129 7.62 3.15 4.72
N LEU A 130 7.59 2.91 6.03
CA LEU A 130 6.95 1.75 6.63
C LEU A 130 5.55 2.14 7.03
N ASP A 131 4.56 1.40 6.55
CA ASP A 131 3.16 1.53 6.93
C ASP A 131 2.48 0.17 6.75
N HIS A 132 2.48 -0.63 7.80
CA HIS A 132 1.94 -1.99 7.71
C HIS A 132 1.44 -2.52 9.04
N PRO A 133 0.40 -3.37 9.02
CA PRO A 133 -0.10 -4.02 10.21
C PRO A 133 0.86 -5.10 10.71
N VAL A 134 1.00 -5.17 12.01
CA VAL A 134 1.76 -6.21 12.73
C VAL A 134 0.88 -6.80 13.81
N LEU A 135 0.78 -8.12 13.85
CA LEU A 135 0.21 -8.84 14.97
C LEU A 135 1.33 -9.29 15.91
N ARG A 136 1.22 -8.94 17.18
CA ARG A 136 2.10 -9.46 18.24
C ARG A 136 1.30 -10.19 19.30
N LEU A 137 1.78 -11.37 19.65
CA LEU A 137 1.30 -12.15 20.79
C LEU A 137 2.33 -11.99 21.89
N TYR A 138 1.95 -11.35 22.98
CA TYR A 138 2.80 -11.14 24.14
C TYR A 138 2.46 -12.13 25.23
N GLN A 139 3.44 -12.95 25.65
CA GLN A 139 3.33 -13.73 26.86
C GLN A 139 3.77 -12.89 28.05
N LEU A 140 3.00 -12.92 29.12
CA LEU A 140 3.26 -12.16 30.35
C LEU A 140 3.61 -13.10 31.50
N ASN A 141 4.28 -12.57 32.53
CA ASN A 141 4.40 -13.25 33.81
C ASN A 141 3.03 -13.36 34.50
N ASN A 142 2.95 -14.13 35.58
CA ASN A 142 1.69 -14.40 36.27
C ASN A 142 1.02 -13.13 36.82
N GLU A 143 1.80 -12.14 37.19
CA GLU A 143 1.33 -10.84 37.70
C GLU A 143 0.96 -9.88 36.57
N SER A 144 1.13 -10.27 35.30
CA SER A 144 0.91 -9.44 34.10
C SER A 144 1.66 -8.10 34.13
N SER A 145 2.83 -8.08 34.76
CA SER A 145 3.67 -6.90 34.97
C SER A 145 4.95 -6.89 34.11
N MET A 146 5.30 -8.00 33.47
CA MET A 146 6.47 -8.12 32.59
C MET A 146 6.19 -9.02 31.40
N ILE A 147 6.80 -8.69 30.27
CA ILE A 147 6.73 -9.45 29.01
C ILE A 147 7.80 -10.56 29.08
N THR A 148 7.40 -11.83 28.96
CA THR A 148 8.27 -13.01 28.98
C THR A 148 8.47 -13.62 27.59
N GLY A 149 7.61 -13.32 26.63
CA GLY A 149 7.72 -13.79 25.26
C GLY A 149 6.97 -12.88 24.27
N ILE A 150 7.48 -12.82 23.04
CA ILE A 150 6.87 -12.11 21.93
C ILE A 150 6.89 -13.03 20.71
N ILE A 151 5.72 -13.22 20.07
CA ILE A 151 5.61 -13.83 18.76
C ILE A 151 5.10 -12.75 17.81
N GLU A 152 5.86 -12.45 16.75
CA GLU A 152 5.53 -11.37 15.83
C GLU A 152 5.21 -11.91 14.43
N TYR A 153 4.12 -11.43 13.87
CA TYR A 153 3.71 -11.67 12.48
C TYR A 153 3.76 -10.32 11.75
N SER A 154 4.72 -10.16 10.85
CA SER A 154 4.94 -8.92 10.10
C SER A 154 5.25 -9.16 8.63
N ASN A 155 5.03 -8.14 7.79
CA ASN A 155 5.36 -8.20 6.38
C ASN A 155 6.84 -7.81 6.14
N LYS A 156 7.67 -8.77 5.74
CA LYS A 156 9.10 -8.56 5.50
C LYS A 156 9.39 -7.77 4.21
N LEU A 157 8.45 -7.69 3.27
CA LEU A 157 8.66 -7.02 1.98
C LEU A 157 8.99 -5.53 2.15
N ASN A 158 8.43 -4.87 3.16
CA ASN A 158 8.71 -3.46 3.41
C ASN A 158 10.17 -3.21 3.82
N PHE A 159 10.78 -4.12 4.56
CA PHE A 159 12.21 -4.07 4.89
C PHE A 159 13.10 -4.35 3.68
N ASP A 160 12.63 -5.19 2.75
CA ASP A 160 13.32 -5.42 1.47
C ASP A 160 13.33 -4.16 0.61
N MET A 161 12.26 -3.35 0.63
CA MET A 161 12.22 -2.05 -0.06
C MET A 161 13.31 -1.11 0.47
N ILE A 162 13.48 -1.01 1.80
CA ILE A 162 14.54 -0.19 2.41
C ILE A 162 15.91 -0.69 1.98
N ARG A 163 16.15 -1.99 2.05
CA ARG A 163 17.42 -2.60 1.63
C ARG A 163 17.71 -2.33 0.15
N ASN A 164 16.71 -2.45 -0.70
CA ASN A 164 16.84 -2.21 -2.13
C ASN A 164 17.08 -0.72 -2.46
N ALA A 165 16.54 0.19 -1.67
CA ALA A 165 16.71 1.63 -1.87
C ALA A 165 18.07 2.18 -1.38
N GLN A 166 18.90 1.36 -0.72
CA GLN A 166 20.23 1.77 -0.25
C GLN A 166 21.31 1.73 -1.33
N THR A 167 21.03 1.15 -2.50
CA THR A 167 21.98 1.01 -3.60
C THR A 167 21.34 1.43 -4.91
N ASP A 168 22.09 2.17 -5.73
CA ASP A 168 21.66 2.48 -7.10
C ASP A 168 21.59 1.20 -7.93
N ARG A 169 20.54 1.08 -8.75
CA ARG A 169 20.34 -0.05 -9.66
C ARG A 169 19.91 0.46 -11.02
N GLU A 170 20.57 -0.05 -12.05
CA GLU A 170 20.08 0.04 -13.41
C GLU A 170 19.04 -1.06 -13.60
N ASN A 171 17.81 -0.67 -13.96
CA ASN A 171 16.70 -1.60 -14.18
C ASN A 171 15.94 -1.31 -15.48
N GLY A 172 16.57 -0.59 -16.42
CA GLY A 172 15.95 -0.23 -17.68
C GLY A 172 16.87 0.55 -18.60
N LYS A 173 16.32 0.96 -19.75
CA LYS A 173 17.00 1.75 -20.78
C LYS A 173 16.16 2.95 -21.17
N VAL A 174 16.81 4.07 -21.44
CA VAL A 174 16.20 5.28 -21.99
C VAL A 174 16.69 5.50 -23.41
N TYR A 175 15.74 5.72 -24.33
CA TYR A 175 16.03 5.98 -25.74
C TYR A 175 15.46 7.36 -26.14
N ASN A 176 16.24 8.19 -26.79
CA ASN A 176 15.81 9.46 -27.40
C ASN A 176 15.36 9.29 -28.87
N SER A 177 15.47 8.09 -29.44
CA SER A 177 14.99 7.71 -30.75
C SER A 177 14.53 6.25 -30.74
N HIS A 178 13.25 6.01 -30.99
CA HIS A 178 12.66 4.67 -31.00
C HIS A 178 11.37 4.64 -31.82
N LYS A 179 10.98 3.44 -32.32
CA LYS A 179 9.73 3.27 -33.10
C LYS A 179 8.49 3.74 -32.33
N ASN A 180 8.43 3.54 -31.00
CA ASN A 180 7.31 3.95 -30.18
C ASN A 180 7.22 5.48 -30.00
N ILE A 181 8.35 6.18 -29.96
CA ILE A 181 8.39 7.65 -30.04
C ILE A 181 7.76 8.10 -31.37
N ASN A 182 8.14 7.45 -32.48
CA ASN A 182 7.58 7.78 -33.79
C ASN A 182 6.07 7.46 -33.86
N THR A 183 5.61 6.40 -33.22
CA THR A 183 4.18 6.09 -33.10
C THR A 183 3.45 7.18 -32.33
N THR A 184 3.99 7.65 -31.22
CA THR A 184 3.44 8.78 -30.45
C THR A 184 3.31 10.04 -31.29
N ARG A 185 4.36 10.43 -32.03
CA ARG A 185 4.32 11.59 -32.95
C ARG A 185 3.26 11.42 -34.04
N LYS A 186 3.20 10.24 -34.65
CA LYS A 186 2.20 9.93 -35.69
C LYS A 186 0.79 10.03 -35.14
N PHE A 187 0.54 9.53 -33.93
CA PHE A 187 -0.75 9.69 -33.26
C PHE A 187 -1.10 11.17 -33.10
N MET A 188 -0.23 11.97 -32.46
CA MET A 188 -0.48 13.38 -32.19
C MET A 188 -0.74 14.18 -33.47
N TYR A 189 0.07 14.02 -34.50
CA TYR A 189 -0.08 14.77 -35.74
C TYR A 189 -1.18 14.24 -36.65
N SER A 190 -1.55 12.96 -36.61
CA SER A 190 -2.78 12.48 -37.27
C SER A 190 -4.02 13.08 -36.62
N PHE A 191 -4.05 13.18 -35.28
CA PHE A 191 -5.13 13.83 -34.54
C PHE A 191 -5.26 15.32 -34.89
N LEU A 192 -4.15 16.06 -34.96
CA LEU A 192 -4.12 17.46 -35.39
C LEU A 192 -4.72 17.65 -36.80
N ASN A 193 -4.42 16.75 -37.72
CA ASN A 193 -4.87 16.81 -39.11
C ASN A 193 -6.27 16.21 -39.34
N ASN A 194 -7.01 15.87 -38.26
CA ASN A 194 -8.32 15.24 -38.28
C ASN A 194 -8.35 13.87 -39.00
N ASP A 195 -7.20 13.21 -39.14
CA ASP A 195 -7.09 11.83 -39.59
C ASP A 195 -7.28 10.88 -38.39
N PHE A 196 -8.52 10.83 -37.88
CA PHE A 196 -8.88 10.12 -36.66
C PHE A 196 -8.76 8.60 -36.83
N ASP A 197 -9.09 8.07 -37.99
CA ASP A 197 -8.94 6.63 -38.27
C ASP A 197 -7.50 6.22 -38.11
N ARG A 198 -6.58 6.98 -38.67
CA ARG A 198 -5.15 6.75 -38.51
C ARG A 198 -4.68 7.00 -37.07
N ALA A 199 -5.12 8.08 -36.41
CA ALA A 199 -4.75 8.39 -35.04
C ALA A 199 -5.10 7.23 -34.10
N TYR A 200 -6.35 6.76 -34.17
CA TYR A 200 -6.80 5.67 -33.28
C TYR A 200 -6.30 4.28 -33.72
N SER A 201 -5.82 4.13 -34.95
CA SER A 201 -5.18 2.88 -35.40
C SER A 201 -3.90 2.52 -34.63
N PHE A 202 -3.26 3.48 -33.95
CA PHE A 202 -2.08 3.25 -33.13
C PHE A 202 -2.41 2.66 -31.74
N TRP A 203 -3.68 2.63 -31.35
CA TRP A 203 -4.13 2.11 -30.08
C TRP A 203 -4.56 0.64 -30.16
N HIS A 204 -4.35 -0.09 -29.08
CA HIS A 204 -4.98 -1.38 -28.89
C HIS A 204 -6.46 -1.18 -28.59
N LYS A 205 -7.34 -2.05 -29.07
CA LYS A 205 -8.81 -1.94 -28.90
C LYS A 205 -9.26 -1.92 -27.44
N ASP A 206 -8.54 -2.64 -26.58
CA ASP A 206 -8.81 -2.75 -25.14
C ASP A 206 -7.93 -1.77 -24.31
N ALA A 207 -7.45 -0.70 -24.92
CA ALA A 207 -6.60 0.27 -24.23
C ALA A 207 -7.35 0.97 -23.09
N VAL A 208 -6.60 1.27 -22.02
CA VAL A 208 -7.12 1.92 -20.80
C VAL A 208 -6.55 3.33 -20.71
N LEU A 209 -7.41 4.36 -20.70
CA LEU A 209 -7.01 5.74 -20.69
C LEU A 209 -7.33 6.41 -19.36
N ARG A 210 -6.37 7.11 -18.80
CA ARG A 210 -6.49 7.88 -17.56
C ARG A 210 -6.05 9.30 -17.76
N ASN A 211 -6.65 10.23 -17.01
CA ASN A 211 -6.19 11.60 -16.94
C ASN A 211 -6.46 12.19 -15.55
N ILE A 212 -5.75 13.26 -15.20
CA ILE A 212 -5.83 13.88 -13.87
C ILE A 212 -7.18 14.55 -13.58
N ASN A 213 -8.06 14.71 -14.57
CA ASN A 213 -9.39 15.32 -14.39
C ASN A 213 -10.46 14.26 -14.08
N LEU A 214 -10.12 12.98 -14.05
CA LEU A 214 -10.99 11.89 -13.62
C LEU A 214 -10.80 11.62 -12.12
N ASP A 215 -11.83 11.09 -11.48
CA ASP A 215 -11.75 10.61 -10.11
C ASP A 215 -10.67 9.52 -9.98
N TRP A 216 -9.96 9.53 -8.87
CA TRP A 216 -8.91 8.55 -8.60
C TRP A 216 -9.44 7.11 -8.70
N GLY A 217 -8.70 6.27 -9.41
CA GLY A 217 -9.08 4.87 -9.64
C GLY A 217 -10.04 4.65 -10.81
N THR A 218 -10.52 5.71 -11.48
CA THR A 218 -11.34 5.61 -12.69
C THR A 218 -10.50 5.62 -13.96
N SER A 219 -11.06 5.10 -15.05
CA SER A 219 -10.44 5.09 -16.39
C SER A 219 -11.51 5.08 -17.47
N LEU A 220 -11.11 5.46 -18.67
CA LEU A 220 -11.94 5.41 -19.88
C LEU A 220 -11.48 4.26 -20.76
N THR A 221 -12.43 3.68 -21.51
CA THR A 221 -12.13 2.85 -22.68
C THR A 221 -11.70 3.74 -23.85
N LEU A 222 -11.10 3.13 -24.86
CA LEU A 222 -10.76 3.86 -26.09
C LEU A 222 -12.00 4.48 -26.74
N GLU A 223 -13.12 3.79 -26.78
CA GLU A 223 -14.39 4.27 -27.32
C GLU A 223 -14.89 5.53 -26.57
N GLN A 224 -14.89 5.49 -25.23
CA GLN A 224 -15.28 6.64 -24.42
C GLN A 224 -14.36 7.85 -24.65
N ALA A 225 -13.05 7.61 -24.83
CA ALA A 225 -12.10 8.68 -25.13
C ALA A 225 -12.33 9.27 -26.54
N ILE A 226 -12.67 8.46 -27.53
CA ILE A 226 -13.04 8.91 -28.87
C ILE A 226 -14.29 9.81 -28.83
N GLU A 227 -15.32 9.39 -28.09
CA GLU A 227 -16.53 10.21 -27.91
C GLU A 227 -16.21 11.53 -27.20
N GLY A 228 -15.43 11.50 -26.12
CA GLY A 228 -14.99 12.72 -25.40
C GLY A 228 -14.23 13.69 -26.30
N ASN A 229 -13.30 13.19 -27.10
CA ASN A 229 -12.57 14.01 -28.06
C ASN A 229 -13.48 14.59 -29.14
N ALA A 230 -14.45 13.81 -29.65
CA ALA A 230 -15.43 14.31 -30.62
C ALA A 230 -16.31 15.44 -30.02
N GLN A 231 -16.70 15.34 -28.75
CA GLN A 231 -17.44 16.41 -28.06
C GLN A 231 -16.57 17.67 -27.88
N LEU A 232 -15.32 17.51 -27.48
CA LEU A 232 -14.36 18.61 -27.36
C LEU A 232 -14.24 19.37 -28.70
N LEU A 233 -14.06 18.65 -29.79
CA LEU A 233 -13.87 19.23 -31.12
C LEU A 233 -15.15 19.87 -31.72
N LYS A 234 -16.33 19.66 -31.15
CA LYS A 234 -17.53 20.44 -31.49
C LYS A 234 -17.38 21.91 -31.09
N ASN A 235 -16.81 22.15 -29.91
CA ASN A 235 -16.71 23.47 -29.32
C ASN A 235 -15.36 24.16 -29.60
N PHE A 236 -14.33 23.36 -29.88
CA PHE A 236 -12.97 23.86 -30.09
C PHE A 236 -12.40 23.37 -31.42
N LYS A 237 -11.54 24.20 -32.01
CA LYS A 237 -10.70 23.83 -33.17
C LYS A 237 -9.27 23.68 -32.67
N LEU A 238 -8.71 22.48 -32.76
CA LEU A 238 -7.27 22.29 -32.59
C LEU A 238 -6.58 22.76 -33.86
N TYR A 239 -5.70 23.79 -33.77
CA TYR A 239 -5.06 24.36 -34.94
C TYR A 239 -3.55 24.16 -35.00
N ALA A 240 -2.92 23.85 -33.88
CA ALA A 240 -1.52 23.49 -33.80
C ALA A 240 -1.21 22.58 -32.59
N ILE A 241 -0.18 21.77 -32.73
CA ILE A 241 0.46 21.02 -31.64
C ILE A 241 1.96 21.26 -31.76
N ASP A 242 2.58 21.79 -30.70
CA ASP A 242 4.02 21.92 -30.62
C ASP A 242 4.58 20.82 -29.72
N GLU A 243 5.58 20.05 -30.17
CA GLU A 243 6.35 19.15 -29.35
C GLU A 243 7.31 19.99 -28.48
N ILE A 244 7.29 19.77 -27.16
CA ILE A 244 8.15 20.48 -26.21
C ILE A 244 9.30 19.57 -25.79
N GLY A 245 10.53 19.99 -26.07
CA GLY A 245 11.70 19.14 -25.85
C GLY A 245 11.77 17.99 -26.83
N TYR A 246 11.95 16.79 -26.33
CA TYR A 246 11.89 15.54 -27.10
C TYR A 246 11.27 14.45 -26.24
N PRO A 247 10.51 13.53 -26.85
CA PRO A 247 9.97 12.38 -26.13
C PRO A 247 11.09 11.38 -25.77
N ASP A 248 10.96 10.81 -24.58
CA ASP A 248 11.79 9.68 -24.13
C ASP A 248 11.00 8.39 -24.25
N TYR A 249 11.65 7.32 -24.75
CA TYR A 249 11.13 5.97 -24.63
C TYR A 249 11.94 5.21 -23.59
N ILE A 250 11.24 4.56 -22.65
CA ILE A 250 11.83 3.88 -21.51
C ILE A 250 11.39 2.42 -21.51
N GLU A 251 12.33 1.50 -21.43
CA GLU A 251 12.10 0.08 -21.16
C GLU A 251 12.50 -0.21 -19.72
N TYR A 252 11.55 -0.69 -18.93
CA TYR A 252 11.78 -1.10 -17.55
C TYR A 252 11.80 -2.62 -17.42
N ASP A 253 12.71 -3.17 -16.62
CA ASP A 253 12.69 -4.58 -16.22
C ASP A 253 11.46 -4.89 -15.34
N TYR A 254 11.01 -3.89 -14.59
CA TYR A 254 9.81 -4.01 -13.79
C TYR A 254 8.56 -4.12 -14.66
N ARG A 255 7.88 -5.27 -14.55
CA ARG A 255 6.67 -5.61 -15.34
C ARG A 255 6.88 -5.58 -16.86
N ASN A 256 8.11 -5.64 -17.34
CA ASN A 256 8.46 -5.51 -18.75
C ASN A 256 7.78 -4.30 -19.41
N SER A 257 7.78 -3.17 -18.70
CA SER A 257 7.05 -1.96 -19.10
C SER A 257 7.79 -1.24 -20.24
N LYS A 258 7.04 -0.76 -21.23
CA LYS A 258 7.50 -0.05 -22.42
C LYS A 258 6.74 1.26 -22.51
N ASN A 259 7.38 2.36 -22.10
CA ASN A 259 6.69 3.63 -21.90
C ASN A 259 7.31 4.76 -22.73
N VAL A 260 6.47 5.60 -23.36
CA VAL A 260 6.88 6.87 -23.96
C VAL A 260 6.38 8.03 -23.11
N LEU A 261 7.30 8.85 -22.64
CA LEU A 261 7.03 10.13 -22.00
C LEU A 261 7.13 11.24 -23.02
N SER A 262 6.14 12.11 -23.12
CA SER A 262 6.12 13.19 -24.12
C SER A 262 5.38 14.44 -23.62
N TRP A 263 5.82 15.61 -24.08
CA TRP A 263 5.30 16.92 -23.66
C TRP A 263 4.90 17.70 -24.89
N TRP A 264 3.72 18.35 -24.82
CA TRP A 264 3.08 19.01 -25.94
C TRP A 264 2.45 20.32 -25.50
N MET A 265 2.38 21.26 -26.43
CA MET A 265 1.50 22.42 -26.33
C MET A 265 0.38 22.25 -27.34
N MET A 266 -0.83 21.95 -26.87
CA MET A 266 -2.03 21.88 -27.68
C MET A 266 -2.62 23.28 -27.83
N LYS A 267 -2.84 23.73 -29.07
CA LYS A 267 -3.34 25.09 -29.36
C LYS A 267 -4.74 25.04 -29.94
N PHE A 268 -5.68 25.54 -29.16
CA PHE A 268 -7.11 25.55 -29.52
C PHE A 268 -7.62 26.95 -29.86
N ILE A 269 -8.69 26.99 -30.69
CA ILE A 269 -9.56 28.12 -30.84
C ILE A 269 -10.93 27.72 -30.34
N ARG A 270 -11.50 28.46 -29.39
CA ARG A 270 -12.88 28.30 -28.96
C ARG A 270 -13.79 28.85 -30.05
N LYS A 271 -14.72 28.03 -30.57
CA LYS A 271 -15.55 28.40 -31.74
C LYS A 271 -16.64 29.45 -31.43
N SER A 272 -16.97 29.65 -30.14
CA SER A 272 -18.00 30.61 -29.74
C SER A 272 -17.54 32.08 -29.76
N ASP A 273 -16.25 32.32 -29.57
CA ASP A 273 -15.69 33.66 -29.38
C ASP A 273 -14.31 33.86 -30.03
N ASP A 274 -13.85 32.88 -30.82
CA ASP A 274 -12.54 32.88 -31.49
C ASP A 274 -11.34 33.01 -30.53
N LYS A 275 -11.54 32.78 -29.23
CA LYS A 275 -10.47 32.83 -28.21
C LYS A 275 -9.43 31.74 -28.45
N LYS A 276 -8.16 32.13 -28.51
CA LYS A 276 -7.02 31.22 -28.57
C LYS A 276 -6.65 30.76 -27.17
N ILE A 277 -6.45 29.46 -27.02
CA ILE A 277 -6.16 28.82 -25.75
C ILE A 277 -5.01 27.85 -25.95
N ASP A 278 -3.96 28.00 -25.17
CA ASP A 278 -2.82 27.09 -25.12
C ASP A 278 -2.96 26.15 -23.92
N VAL A 279 -2.90 24.83 -24.17
CA VAL A 279 -3.08 23.79 -23.15
C VAL A 279 -1.81 22.93 -23.11
N PRO A 280 -0.99 23.09 -22.06
CA PRO A 280 0.12 22.18 -21.83
C PRO A 280 -0.39 20.77 -21.56
N LEU A 281 0.24 19.78 -22.16
CA LEU A 281 -0.13 18.39 -22.06
C LEU A 281 1.12 17.54 -21.89
N HIS A 282 1.12 16.67 -20.87
CA HIS A 282 2.06 15.57 -20.75
C HIS A 282 1.33 14.24 -20.96
N HIS A 283 1.89 13.40 -21.80
CA HIS A 283 1.45 12.01 -21.97
C HIS A 283 2.51 11.02 -21.53
N SER A 284 2.05 10.00 -20.83
CA SER A 284 2.76 8.74 -20.61
C SER A 284 1.97 7.63 -21.31
N PHE A 285 2.55 7.00 -22.33
CA PHE A 285 1.93 5.92 -23.12
C PHE A 285 2.65 4.61 -22.87
N ASP A 286 1.94 3.57 -22.46
CA ASP A 286 2.47 2.21 -22.43
C ASP A 286 2.19 1.49 -23.75
N PHE A 287 3.14 0.68 -24.17
CA PHE A 287 3.10 -0.05 -25.44
C PHE A 287 3.19 -1.56 -25.23
N ASP A 288 2.49 -2.32 -26.09
CA ASP A 288 2.71 -3.75 -26.26
C ASP A 288 3.93 -4.07 -27.14
N ASP A 289 4.16 -5.37 -27.37
CA ASP A 289 5.26 -5.85 -28.21
C ASP A 289 5.07 -5.51 -29.69
N ASP A 290 3.82 -5.37 -30.14
CA ASP A 290 3.46 -4.98 -31.51
C ASP A 290 3.57 -3.47 -31.76
N GLY A 291 3.84 -2.69 -30.71
CA GLY A 291 3.96 -1.22 -30.78
C GLY A 291 2.62 -0.50 -30.81
N LYS A 292 1.55 -1.11 -30.26
CA LYS A 292 0.27 -0.49 -30.01
C LYS A 292 0.26 0.15 -28.63
N ILE A 293 -0.43 1.27 -28.49
CA ILE A 293 -0.65 1.93 -27.20
C ILE A 293 -1.73 1.14 -26.44
N ILE A 294 -1.38 0.59 -25.28
CA ILE A 294 -2.27 -0.22 -24.43
C ILE A 294 -2.79 0.54 -23.23
N SER A 295 -2.08 1.58 -22.80
CA SER A 295 -2.59 2.47 -21.75
C SER A 295 -2.03 3.88 -21.90
N SER A 296 -2.70 4.85 -21.28
CA SER A 296 -2.19 6.21 -21.16
C SER A 296 -2.50 6.84 -19.80
N TRP A 297 -1.59 7.71 -19.39
CA TRP A 297 -1.85 8.76 -18.42
C TRP A 297 -1.65 10.11 -19.09
N SER A 298 -2.67 11.00 -18.97
CA SER A 298 -2.64 12.34 -19.54
C SER A 298 -2.75 13.37 -18.42
N TYR A 299 -1.85 14.33 -18.43
CA TYR A 299 -1.75 15.40 -17.42
C TYR A 299 -1.97 16.74 -18.13
N TRP A 300 -3.12 17.33 -17.92
CA TRP A 300 -3.51 18.64 -18.47
C TRP A 300 -4.61 19.28 -17.63
N ASN A 301 -4.73 20.58 -17.70
CA ASN A 301 -5.74 21.31 -16.94
C ASN A 301 -7.00 21.56 -17.79
N ALA A 302 -8.09 20.86 -17.49
CA ALA A 302 -9.36 20.97 -18.20
C ALA A 302 -10.00 22.36 -18.04
N SER A 303 -9.78 23.05 -16.89
CA SER A 303 -10.36 24.38 -16.66
C SER A 303 -9.87 25.48 -17.62
N LEU A 304 -8.76 25.23 -18.34
CA LEU A 304 -8.30 26.15 -19.40
C LEU A 304 -9.28 26.21 -20.59
N LEU A 305 -10.14 25.20 -20.74
CA LEU A 305 -11.12 25.10 -21.82
C LEU A 305 -12.54 25.54 -21.40
N GLU A 306 -12.73 26.00 -20.17
CA GLU A 306 -13.99 26.53 -19.66
C GLU A 306 -14.31 27.99 -20.07
#